data_408a0f02b4aabf015704a85a844b1d50
#
_entry.id   408a0f02b4aabf015704a85a844b1d50
#
_cell.length_a   1.000
_cell.length_b   1.000
_cell.length_c   1.000
_cell.angle_alpha   90.00
_cell.angle_beta   90.00
_cell.angle_gamma   90.00
#
_symmetry.space_group_name_H-M   'P 1'
#
loop_
_entity.id
_entity.type
_entity.pdbx_description
1 polymer ?
#
loop_
_entity_poly.entity_id
_entity_poly.type
_entity_poly.pdbx_seq_one_letter_code
_entity_poly.pdbx_strand_id
1 'polypeptide(L)'
;MTLLRADGGQVQLAANQYGKGRGVYVSGLPYSAANARLLERILFWASHNEDKYTAYSSTNPECEVAVFPDAGQYCVINNTDRPQSTDVALPDGSVEHFDLDQSAIAWRNL
;
A
#
# COMPACT_ATOMS: atom_id res chain seq x y z
N MET A 1 13.18 -16.92 7.82
CA MET A 1 13.71 -15.70 7.18
C MET A 1 13.35 -15.70 5.70
N THR A 2 12.85 -14.60 5.22
CA THR A 2 12.51 -14.41 3.80
C THR A 2 13.54 -13.46 3.19
N LEU A 3 14.10 -13.84 2.03
CA LEU A 3 15.12 -13.06 1.33
C LEU A 3 14.67 -12.78 -0.10
N LEU A 4 14.86 -11.54 -0.54
CA LEU A 4 14.83 -11.15 -1.95
C LEU A 4 16.23 -10.73 -2.36
N ARG A 5 16.77 -11.39 -3.38
CA ARG A 5 18.13 -11.18 -3.85
C ARG A 5 18.14 -10.56 -5.24
N ALA A 6 19.07 -9.65 -5.46
CA ALA A 6 19.39 -9.15 -6.80
C ALA A 6 20.26 -10.17 -7.57
N ASP A 7 20.42 -9.94 -8.86
CA ASP A 7 21.41 -10.61 -9.66
C ASP A 7 22.78 -10.41 -9.01
N GLY A 8 23.57 -11.48 -8.92
CA GLY A 8 24.86 -11.49 -8.20
C GLY A 8 24.76 -11.86 -6.73
N GLY A 9 23.57 -12.17 -6.21
CA GLY A 9 23.34 -12.74 -4.87
C GLY A 9 23.29 -11.74 -3.74
N GLN A 10 23.32 -10.43 -4.01
CA GLN A 10 23.17 -9.41 -2.96
C GLN A 10 21.74 -9.41 -2.41
N VAL A 11 21.62 -9.33 -1.09
CA VAL A 11 20.32 -9.26 -0.44
C VAL A 11 19.76 -7.85 -0.57
N GLN A 12 18.60 -7.71 -1.22
CA GLN A 12 17.88 -6.45 -1.36
C GLN A 12 16.83 -6.25 -0.28
N LEU A 13 16.20 -7.33 0.16
CA LEU A 13 15.21 -7.31 1.21
C LEU A 13 15.34 -8.58 2.04
N ALA A 14 15.27 -8.44 3.35
CA ALA A 14 15.23 -9.55 4.28
C ALA A 14 14.17 -9.30 5.34
N ALA A 15 13.35 -10.29 5.62
CA ALA A 15 12.33 -10.23 6.66
C ALA A 15 12.53 -11.41 7.62
N ASN A 16 12.45 -11.14 8.91
CA ASN A 16 12.65 -12.14 9.94
C ASN A 16 11.74 -11.89 11.15
N GLN A 17 11.36 -12.97 11.80
CA GLN A 17 10.64 -12.94 13.04
C GLN A 17 11.61 -13.28 14.17
N TYR A 18 11.64 -12.45 15.21
CA TYR A 18 12.50 -12.67 16.38
C TYR A 18 11.66 -12.48 17.64
N GLY A 19 11.47 -13.57 18.40
CA GLY A 19 10.56 -13.57 19.53
C GLY A 19 9.14 -13.19 19.11
N LYS A 20 8.58 -12.15 19.72
CA LYS A 20 7.26 -11.61 19.37
C LYS A 20 7.35 -10.46 18.35
N GLY A 21 8.56 -10.08 17.96
CA GLY A 21 8.79 -8.97 17.04
C GLY A 21 9.11 -9.44 15.62
N ARG A 22 9.03 -8.50 14.70
CA ARG A 22 9.38 -8.70 13.30
C ARG A 22 10.32 -7.60 12.85
N GLY A 23 11.32 -7.96 12.07
CA GLY A 23 12.28 -7.02 11.50
C GLY A 23 12.35 -7.15 10.00
N VAL A 24 12.54 -6.02 9.31
CA VAL A 24 12.72 -5.99 7.86
C VAL A 24 13.93 -5.13 7.54
N TYR A 25 14.81 -5.67 6.71
CA TYR A 25 15.95 -4.96 6.14
C TYR A 25 15.69 -4.69 4.66
N VAL A 26 15.98 -3.48 4.23
CA VAL A 26 15.94 -3.08 2.82
C VAL A 26 17.25 -2.39 2.49
N SER A 27 17.99 -2.89 1.49
CA SER A 27 19.31 -2.36 1.13
C SER A 27 19.24 -1.00 0.41
N GLY A 28 18.13 -0.72 -0.24
CA GLY A 28 17.87 0.52 -0.94
C GLY A 28 16.56 0.42 -1.69
N LEU A 29 15.80 1.51 -1.71
CA LEU A 29 14.48 1.51 -2.31
C LEU A 29 14.29 2.86 -3.03
N PRO A 30 14.62 2.92 -4.34
CA PRO A 30 14.39 4.14 -5.12
C PRO A 30 12.92 4.51 -5.09
N TYR A 31 12.61 5.82 -5.14
CA TYR A 31 11.23 6.26 -5.15
C TYR A 31 10.50 5.80 -6.42
N SER A 32 9.39 5.12 -6.23
CA SER A 32 8.40 4.80 -7.26
C SER A 32 7.08 4.44 -6.56
N ALA A 33 5.97 4.49 -7.30
CA ALA A 33 4.68 4.09 -6.75
C ALA A 33 4.69 2.62 -6.31
N ALA A 34 5.30 1.75 -7.08
CA ALA A 34 5.42 0.33 -6.73
C ALA A 34 6.26 0.10 -5.47
N ASN A 35 7.37 0.83 -5.33
CA ASN A 35 8.22 0.73 -4.14
C ASN A 35 7.55 1.33 -2.91
N ALA A 36 6.79 2.41 -3.05
CA ALA A 36 5.99 2.97 -1.97
C ALA A 36 4.94 1.96 -1.47
N ARG A 37 4.30 1.23 -2.38
CA ARG A 37 3.36 0.16 -2.04
C ARG A 37 4.05 -0.99 -1.32
N LEU A 38 5.24 -1.37 -1.75
CA LEU A 38 6.04 -2.39 -1.08
C LEU A 38 6.38 -1.96 0.36
N LEU A 39 6.80 -0.71 0.54
CA LEU A 39 7.11 -0.17 1.86
C LEU A 39 5.88 -0.18 2.77
N GLU A 40 4.72 0.19 2.26
CA GLU A 40 3.46 0.13 2.99
C GLU A 40 3.17 -1.30 3.49
N ARG A 41 3.31 -2.30 2.61
CA ARG A 41 3.12 -3.70 2.99
C ARG A 41 4.12 -4.15 4.06
N ILE A 42 5.36 -3.71 3.97
CA ILE A 42 6.40 -3.98 4.96
C ILE A 42 5.98 -3.44 6.34
N LEU A 43 5.47 -2.21 6.40
CA LEU A 43 5.03 -1.58 7.64
C LEU A 43 3.85 -2.34 8.26
N PHE A 44 2.86 -2.73 7.46
CA PHE A 44 1.73 -3.53 7.94
C PHE A 44 2.18 -4.88 8.49
N TRP A 45 3.10 -5.56 7.79
CA TRP A 45 3.61 -6.85 8.25
C TRP A 45 4.44 -6.71 9.53
N ALA A 46 5.37 -5.75 9.57
CA ALA A 46 6.25 -5.56 10.72
C ALA A 46 5.47 -5.16 11.99
N SER A 47 4.34 -4.48 11.84
CA SER A 47 3.48 -4.07 12.95
C SER A 47 2.41 -5.11 13.33
N HIS A 48 2.44 -6.31 12.75
CA HIS A 48 1.43 -7.36 12.95
C HIS A 48 0.02 -6.96 12.51
N ASN A 49 -0.09 -6.16 11.45
CA ASN A 49 -1.35 -5.67 10.89
C ASN A 49 -1.58 -6.11 9.44
N GLU A 50 -0.91 -7.17 8.99
CA GLU A 50 -1.02 -7.66 7.61
C GLU A 50 -2.44 -8.05 7.19
N ASP A 51 -3.27 -8.44 8.13
CA ASP A 51 -4.68 -8.74 7.89
C ASP A 51 -5.52 -7.50 7.58
N LYS A 52 -5.04 -6.32 7.96
CA LYS A 52 -5.71 -5.04 7.70
C LYS A 52 -5.27 -4.38 6.40
N TYR A 53 -4.22 -4.89 5.76
CA TYR A 53 -3.65 -4.28 4.57
C TYR A 53 -4.64 -4.22 3.41
N THR A 54 -5.50 -5.23 3.26
CA THR A 54 -6.46 -5.30 2.16
C THR A 54 -7.69 -4.44 2.35
N ALA A 55 -7.91 -3.89 3.56
CA ALA A 55 -9.00 -2.97 3.80
C ALA A 55 -8.63 -1.59 3.26
N TYR A 56 -9.50 -1.01 2.43
CA TYR A 56 -9.28 0.29 1.79
C TYR A 56 -7.99 0.33 0.97
N SER A 57 -7.68 -0.74 0.24
CA SER A 57 -6.50 -0.76 -0.63
C SER A 57 -6.89 -0.57 -2.09
N SER A 58 -6.07 0.21 -2.80
CA SER A 58 -6.23 0.45 -4.24
C SER A 58 -5.46 -0.58 -5.05
N THR A 59 -6.05 -1.06 -6.16
CA THR A 59 -5.36 -1.95 -7.10
C THR A 59 -4.31 -1.24 -7.94
N ASN A 60 -4.42 0.08 -8.07
CA ASN A 60 -3.49 0.90 -8.85
C ASN A 60 -2.51 1.62 -7.92
N PRO A 61 -1.18 1.32 -7.97
CA PRO A 61 -0.19 1.96 -7.10
C PRO A 61 -0.08 3.48 -7.28
N GLU A 62 -0.53 4.02 -8.42
CA GLU A 62 -0.55 5.47 -8.69
C GLU A 62 -1.71 6.19 -7.98
N CYS A 63 -2.64 5.44 -7.43
CA CYS A 63 -3.76 5.95 -6.66
C CYS A 63 -3.65 5.46 -5.22
N GLU A 64 -3.69 6.40 -4.28
CA GLU A 64 -3.65 6.04 -2.86
C GLU A 64 -5.00 6.24 -2.19
N VAL A 65 -5.20 5.54 -1.09
CA VAL A 65 -6.41 5.65 -0.26
C VAL A 65 -6.01 6.16 1.10
N ALA A 66 -6.69 7.19 1.58
CA ALA A 66 -6.52 7.72 2.92
C ALA A 66 -7.84 7.60 3.68
N VAL A 67 -7.78 7.05 4.89
CA VAL A 67 -8.96 6.80 5.71
C VAL A 67 -8.95 7.72 6.92
N PHE A 68 -10.09 8.35 7.18
CA PHE A 68 -10.28 9.26 8.31
C PHE A 68 -11.45 8.75 9.18
N PRO A 69 -11.17 7.79 10.10
CA PRO A 69 -12.23 7.14 10.86
C PRO A 69 -13.04 8.11 11.73
N ASP A 70 -12.39 9.10 12.31
CA ASP A 70 -13.07 10.09 13.19
C ASP A 70 -14.01 10.99 12.39
N ALA A 71 -13.73 11.21 11.11
CA ALA A 71 -14.60 11.96 10.20
C ALA A 71 -15.63 11.07 9.50
N GLY A 72 -15.52 9.75 9.62
CA GLY A 72 -16.40 8.80 8.94
C GLY A 72 -16.24 8.81 7.42
N GLN A 73 -15.05 9.10 6.92
CA GLN A 73 -14.80 9.25 5.49
C GLN A 73 -13.50 8.59 5.05
N TYR A 74 -13.40 8.29 3.76
CA TYR A 74 -12.15 7.98 3.10
C TYR A 74 -12.07 8.71 1.76
N CYS A 75 -10.88 8.87 1.24
CA CYS A 75 -10.67 9.45 -0.08
C CYS A 75 -9.71 8.60 -0.91
N VAL A 76 -9.86 8.72 -2.23
CA VAL A 76 -8.97 8.11 -3.20
C VAL A 76 -8.32 9.23 -3.99
N ILE A 77 -6.99 9.19 -4.10
CA ILE A 77 -6.18 10.28 -4.65
C ILE A 77 -5.42 9.76 -5.86
N ASN A 78 -5.59 10.43 -7.00
CA ASN A 78 -4.73 10.22 -8.15
C ASN A 78 -3.49 11.10 -8.01
N ASN A 79 -2.33 10.49 -7.76
CA ASN A 79 -1.07 11.20 -7.57
C ASN A 79 -0.32 11.51 -8.88
N THR A 80 -1.00 11.40 -10.03
CA THR A 80 -0.37 11.60 -11.33
C THR A 80 -0.97 12.78 -12.08
N ASP A 81 -0.29 13.17 -13.14
CA ASP A 81 -0.68 14.25 -14.05
C ASP A 81 -1.55 13.78 -15.23
N ARG A 82 -2.11 12.58 -15.15
CA ARG A 82 -2.96 11.97 -16.17
C ARG A 82 -4.11 11.20 -15.52
N PRO A 83 -5.20 10.93 -16.27
CA PRO A 83 -6.30 10.15 -15.74
C PRO A 83 -5.86 8.75 -15.31
N GLN A 84 -6.43 8.27 -14.23
CA GLN A 84 -6.18 6.93 -13.67
C GLN A 84 -7.50 6.27 -13.32
N SER A 85 -7.53 4.95 -13.42
CA SER A 85 -8.63 4.11 -12.92
C SER A 85 -8.12 3.17 -11.85
N THR A 86 -8.92 2.95 -10.82
CA THR A 86 -8.55 2.02 -9.76
C THR A 86 -9.79 1.40 -9.13
N ASP A 87 -9.61 0.23 -8.57
CA ASP A 87 -10.60 -0.44 -7.72
C ASP A 87 -10.10 -0.39 -6.27
N VAL A 88 -11.01 -0.10 -5.35
CA VAL A 88 -10.72 -0.05 -3.92
C VAL A 88 -11.45 -1.18 -3.22
N ALA A 89 -10.71 -2.02 -2.52
CA ALA A 89 -11.29 -3.08 -1.70
C ALA A 89 -11.78 -2.50 -0.38
N LEU A 90 -13.05 -2.76 -0.04
CA LEU A 90 -13.67 -2.31 1.20
C LEU A 90 -13.63 -3.41 2.26
N PRO A 91 -13.75 -3.06 3.56
CA PRO A 91 -13.65 -4.05 4.65
C PRO A 91 -14.68 -5.18 4.60
N ASP A 92 -15.85 -4.93 3.98
CA ASP A 92 -16.92 -5.94 3.84
C ASP A 92 -16.69 -6.92 2.68
N GLY A 93 -15.56 -6.79 1.97
CA GLY A 93 -15.23 -7.61 0.80
C GLY A 93 -15.75 -7.07 -0.51
N SER A 94 -16.52 -5.98 -0.51
CA SER A 94 -16.96 -5.32 -1.75
C SER A 94 -15.82 -4.50 -2.36
N VAL A 95 -16.03 -4.13 -3.63
CA VAL A 95 -15.06 -3.35 -4.41
C VAL A 95 -15.78 -2.16 -5.01
N GLU A 96 -15.21 -0.97 -4.90
CA GLU A 96 -15.70 0.24 -5.54
C GLU A 96 -14.71 0.70 -6.61
N HIS A 97 -15.23 1.01 -7.79
CA HIS A 97 -14.43 1.48 -8.94
C HIS A 97 -14.39 3.01 -8.96
N PHE A 98 -13.21 3.56 -9.29
CA PHE A 98 -12.98 4.99 -9.43
C PHE A 98 -12.29 5.30 -10.75
N ASP A 99 -12.81 6.28 -11.46
CA ASP A 99 -12.14 6.94 -12.59
C ASP A 99 -11.81 8.36 -12.16
N LEU A 100 -10.52 8.67 -12.06
CA LEU A 100 -10.04 9.94 -11.53
C LEU A 100 -9.29 10.72 -12.60
N ASP A 101 -9.64 11.97 -12.79
CA ASP A 101 -8.86 12.90 -13.59
C ASP A 101 -7.50 13.16 -12.94
N GLN A 102 -6.59 13.80 -13.66
CA GLN A 102 -5.28 14.16 -13.14
C GLN A 102 -5.40 14.90 -11.81
N SER A 103 -4.62 14.48 -10.83
CA SER A 103 -4.56 15.08 -9.49
C SER A 103 -5.90 15.15 -8.76
N ALA A 104 -6.91 14.38 -9.20
CA ALA A 104 -8.24 14.41 -8.60
C ALA A 104 -8.28 13.63 -7.29
N ILE A 105 -9.20 14.04 -6.41
CA ILE A 105 -9.50 13.39 -5.14
C ILE A 105 -10.99 13.11 -5.10
N ALA A 106 -11.36 11.85 -4.83
CA ALA A 106 -12.75 11.45 -4.65
C ALA A 106 -13.00 11.09 -3.18
N TRP A 107 -14.04 11.65 -2.59
CA TRP A 107 -14.43 11.38 -1.21
C TRP A 107 -15.61 10.43 -1.13
N ARG A 108 -15.60 9.58 -0.11
CA ARG A 108 -16.71 8.66 0.20
C ARG A 108 -16.91 8.56 1.71
N ASN A 109 -18.13 8.22 2.10
CA ASN A 109 -18.43 7.88 3.49
C ASN A 109 -18.04 6.43 3.79
N LEU A 110 -17.61 6.20 5.01
CA LEU A 110 -17.32 4.87 5.53
C LEU A 110 -18.58 4.03 5.67
#